data_8928f664da987aefb9b781418eb3a0a2
#
_entry.id   8928f664da987aefb9b781418eb3a0a2
#
_cell.length_a   1.000
_cell.length_b   1.000
_cell.length_c   1.000
_cell.angle_alpha   90.00
_cell.angle_beta   90.00
_cell.angle_gamma   90.00
#
_symmetry.space_group_name_H-M   'P 1'
#
loop_
_entity.id
_entity.type
_entity.pdbx_description
1 polymer ?
#
loop_
_entity_poly.entity_id
_entity_poly.type
_entity_poly.pdbx_seq_one_letter_code
_entity_poly.pdbx_strand_id
1 'polypeptide(L)'
;MTAIAAVGLLTVTFVSGGGRGTASAEANLADFVPIQQVPPNVVTPPPAARASTGVFTVDCGTNRNGKFSPDNPVAQPGIRNGAEHLHDFVGNLAIDANTPNEALAVADTTCRNGDRSSYFWPVVRIDQSVRADRDAQLAQALSTTQPKVSCPRVADRLPAMPTSVGSRVRSDLAALDRQIAAANAAMTASRGRIDQRLNRSVIQQLRAERATTIKRIATTMSRAGSRPTGLVSLVDCEISYDGLHAAHTGDTRAASGANPIVRCPSVRDKLPEVPAPAVNEVNRTLDLLDRQIAEANQRLATSKGEGGPNFAENAVVGPLRAKRIAALDRIAIAIGRTAQRPAGLEALAPCALDTRPVGEQPAEEGDDGATDEPSALPEPQGPNLELPNNTGRIVQPSKVLIEYRGNPTSTVTPMPMFLRALTGDSKPISRGPANARATWTCSGFADRLSDKYPICPDGSQVLRVHDFPGCWDGQNVDSANHRDHLAFADPATGACPADFVAIPQLRITISYDIPRYIQLRGQYALDSFPEENHNPFSDHNDFINVNSAQQMKKIAKCINAGRRCG
;
A
#
# COMPACT_ATOMS: atom_id res chain seq x y z
N MET A 1 19.85 -41.63 -33.03
CA MET A 1 19.61 -41.91 -31.59
C MET A 1 19.15 -40.61 -30.95
N THR A 2 17.85 -40.50 -30.79
CA THR A 2 17.17 -39.27 -30.32
C THR A 2 16.88 -39.47 -28.84
N ALA A 3 17.46 -38.65 -27.98
CA ALA A 3 17.21 -38.65 -26.55
C ALA A 3 15.99 -37.73 -26.25
N ILE A 4 14.92 -38.35 -25.78
CA ILE A 4 13.71 -37.69 -25.29
C ILE A 4 13.94 -37.36 -23.81
N ALA A 5 13.99 -36.06 -23.46
CA ALA A 5 13.99 -35.63 -22.07
C ALA A 5 12.54 -35.60 -21.54
N ALA A 6 12.27 -36.44 -20.56
CA ALA A 6 11.00 -36.50 -19.87
C ALA A 6 10.92 -35.35 -18.83
N VAL A 7 9.99 -34.44 -19.03
CA VAL A 7 9.61 -33.42 -18.03
C VAL A 7 8.64 -34.07 -17.03
N GLY A 8 9.12 -34.31 -15.82
CA GLY A 8 8.31 -34.84 -14.74
C GLY A 8 7.33 -33.78 -14.22
N LEU A 9 6.03 -34.00 -14.41
CA LEU A 9 4.95 -33.29 -13.76
C LEU A 9 4.86 -33.76 -12.30
N LEU A 10 5.21 -32.91 -11.36
CA LEU A 10 4.90 -33.12 -9.94
C LEU A 10 3.43 -32.80 -9.70
N THR A 11 2.60 -33.84 -9.60
CA THR A 11 1.23 -33.73 -9.09
C THR A 11 1.27 -33.76 -7.56
N VAL A 12 0.92 -32.66 -6.91
CA VAL A 12 0.74 -32.59 -5.46
C VAL A 12 -0.72 -32.89 -5.15
N THR A 13 -0.97 -34.04 -4.49
CA THR A 13 -2.30 -34.40 -3.96
C THR A 13 -2.51 -33.78 -2.56
N PHE A 14 -3.63 -33.10 -2.37
CA PHE A 14 -4.01 -32.47 -1.11
C PHE A 14 -5.00 -33.33 -0.32
N VAL A 15 -4.81 -33.41 1.00
CA VAL A 15 -5.75 -34.01 1.96
C VAL A 15 -6.39 -32.86 2.74
N SER A 16 -7.72 -32.79 2.71
CA SER A 16 -8.52 -31.76 3.37
C SER A 16 -8.85 -32.13 4.81
N GLY A 17 -8.59 -31.20 5.75
CA GLY A 17 -9.11 -31.24 7.12
C GLY A 17 -9.86 -29.93 7.41
N GLY A 18 -11.13 -30.04 7.78
CA GLY A 18 -12.00 -28.87 7.98
C GLY A 18 -11.88 -28.22 9.37
N GLY A 19 -11.81 -26.93 9.40
CA GLY A 19 -11.93 -26.06 10.59
C GLY A 19 -12.58 -24.74 10.21
N ARG A 20 -13.48 -24.22 11.05
CA ARG A 20 -14.16 -22.93 10.85
C ARG A 20 -13.27 -21.78 11.33
N GLY A 21 -12.83 -20.93 10.44
CA GLY A 21 -12.07 -19.72 10.71
C GLY A 21 -12.66 -18.48 10.02
N THR A 22 -12.50 -17.33 10.64
CA THR A 22 -12.90 -16.02 10.12
C THR A 22 -12.01 -15.63 8.94
N ALA A 23 -12.58 -15.13 7.85
CA ALA A 23 -11.82 -14.72 6.65
C ALA A 23 -10.86 -13.58 6.99
N SER A 24 -9.57 -13.85 6.95
CA SER A 24 -8.50 -12.84 6.92
C SER A 24 -8.05 -12.60 5.48
N ALA A 25 -7.70 -11.35 5.14
CA ALA A 25 -7.13 -11.03 3.84
C ALA A 25 -5.75 -11.69 3.71
N GLU A 26 -5.52 -12.41 2.62
CA GLU A 26 -4.43 -13.40 2.53
C GLU A 26 -3.51 -13.11 1.37
N ALA A 27 -2.19 -13.31 1.58
CA ALA A 27 -1.23 -13.35 0.51
C ALA A 27 -1.61 -14.47 -0.49
N ASN A 28 -1.70 -14.09 -1.77
CA ASN A 28 -2.04 -15.03 -2.83
C ASN A 28 -0.78 -15.84 -3.21
N LEU A 29 -0.90 -17.12 -3.59
CA LEU A 29 0.25 -17.85 -4.16
C LEU A 29 0.87 -17.20 -5.40
N ALA A 30 0.11 -16.38 -6.12
CA ALA A 30 0.65 -15.54 -7.18
C ALA A 30 1.65 -14.49 -6.66
N ASP A 31 1.61 -14.18 -5.35
CA ASP A 31 2.52 -13.27 -4.68
C ASP A 31 3.83 -13.96 -4.24
N PHE A 32 3.97 -15.26 -4.48
CA PHE A 32 5.16 -16.05 -4.16
C PHE A 32 5.91 -16.46 -5.42
N VAL A 33 7.25 -16.48 -5.32
CA VAL A 33 8.13 -16.89 -6.42
C VAL A 33 9.34 -17.67 -5.90
N PRO A 34 9.71 -18.83 -6.48
CA PRO A 34 11.00 -19.43 -6.22
C PRO A 34 12.11 -18.45 -6.60
N ILE A 35 13.03 -18.16 -5.66
CA ILE A 35 14.05 -17.12 -5.89
C ILE A 35 14.93 -17.40 -7.09
N GLN A 36 15.14 -18.68 -7.44
CA GLN A 36 15.91 -19.08 -8.61
C GLN A 36 15.26 -18.65 -9.95
N GLN A 37 13.96 -18.36 -9.95
CA GLN A 37 13.22 -17.88 -11.13
C GLN A 37 13.29 -16.36 -11.31
N VAL A 38 13.76 -15.64 -10.30
CA VAL A 38 14.00 -14.19 -10.38
C VAL A 38 15.34 -13.97 -11.07
N PRO A 39 15.40 -13.27 -12.22
CA PRO A 39 16.69 -12.97 -12.86
C PRO A 39 17.52 -12.02 -11.99
N PRO A 40 18.88 -12.08 -12.08
CA PRO A 40 19.74 -11.07 -11.46
C PRO A 40 19.35 -9.65 -11.91
N ASN A 41 19.13 -8.77 -10.95
CA ASN A 41 18.67 -7.39 -11.21
C ASN A 41 19.33 -6.36 -10.30
N VAL A 42 20.22 -6.76 -9.41
CA VAL A 42 20.99 -5.84 -8.56
C VAL A 42 22.21 -5.35 -9.32
N VAL A 43 22.21 -4.06 -9.65
CA VAL A 43 23.34 -3.40 -10.31
C VAL A 43 24.20 -2.69 -9.27
N THR A 44 25.51 -2.89 -9.32
CA THR A 44 26.48 -2.17 -8.51
C THR A 44 27.39 -1.39 -9.44
N PRO A 45 27.28 -0.05 -9.50
CA PRO A 45 28.17 0.76 -10.34
C PRO A 45 29.64 0.60 -9.92
N PRO A 46 30.58 0.56 -10.85
CA PRO A 46 32.00 0.51 -10.52
C PRO A 46 32.44 1.81 -9.82
N PRO A 47 33.32 1.72 -8.81
CA PRO A 47 33.77 2.90 -8.10
C PRO A 47 34.63 3.82 -9.00
N ALA A 48 34.29 5.12 -9.02
CA ALA A 48 35.07 6.17 -9.66
C ALA A 48 36.23 6.61 -8.76
N ALA A 49 37.13 7.48 -9.29
CA ALA A 49 38.31 7.94 -8.56
C ALA A 49 38.01 8.66 -7.23
N ARG A 50 36.82 9.23 -7.08
CA ARG A 50 36.35 9.91 -5.85
C ARG A 50 35.40 9.09 -5.01
N ALA A 51 35.20 7.81 -5.34
CA ALA A 51 34.29 6.93 -4.64
C ALA A 51 34.61 6.81 -3.15
N SER A 52 33.60 6.71 -2.35
CA SER A 52 33.68 6.26 -0.96
C SER A 52 33.24 4.80 -0.89
N THR A 53 34.16 3.90 -0.56
CA THR A 53 33.94 2.44 -0.64
C THR A 53 33.85 1.76 0.73
N GLY A 54 33.97 2.53 1.81
CA GLY A 54 33.89 1.99 3.17
C GLY A 54 32.46 1.65 3.59
N VAL A 55 32.36 0.91 4.67
CA VAL A 55 31.10 0.50 5.31
C VAL A 55 31.22 0.68 6.80
N PHE A 56 30.20 1.27 7.41
CA PHE A 56 30.06 1.34 8.85
C PHE A 56 28.87 0.49 9.28
N THR A 57 29.10 -0.50 10.13
CA THR A 57 28.06 -1.43 10.58
C THR A 57 27.56 -1.05 11.96
N VAL A 58 26.24 -1.14 12.17
CA VAL A 58 25.55 -0.89 13.44
C VAL A 58 24.87 -2.17 13.91
N ASP A 59 25.05 -2.52 15.18
CA ASP A 59 24.37 -3.64 15.83
C ASP A 59 23.33 -3.10 16.82
N CYS A 60 22.06 -3.10 16.41
CA CYS A 60 20.91 -2.70 17.25
C CYS A 60 20.07 -3.90 17.74
N GLY A 61 20.54 -5.14 17.51
CA GLY A 61 19.81 -6.34 17.86
C GLY A 61 18.67 -6.64 16.88
N THR A 62 17.73 -7.47 17.32
CA THR A 62 16.62 -8.02 16.53
C THR A 62 15.26 -7.79 17.20
N ASN A 63 15.07 -6.65 17.86
CA ASN A 63 13.87 -6.31 18.64
C ASN A 63 13.55 -7.34 19.77
N ARG A 64 14.55 -7.86 20.46
CA ARG A 64 14.33 -8.80 21.58
C ARG A 64 13.61 -8.16 22.78
N ASN A 65 13.58 -6.83 22.85
CA ASN A 65 12.79 -6.08 23.81
C ASN A 65 11.30 -6.02 23.46
N GLY A 66 10.90 -6.55 22.31
CA GLY A 66 9.50 -6.69 21.92
C GLY A 66 8.76 -5.36 21.68
N LYS A 67 9.45 -4.34 21.18
CA LYS A 67 8.81 -3.07 20.82
C LYS A 67 8.13 -3.17 19.48
N PHE A 68 6.82 -3.35 19.50
CA PHE A 68 5.94 -3.32 18.35
C PHE A 68 4.96 -2.18 18.50
N SER A 69 4.68 -1.44 17.41
CA SER A 69 3.70 -0.37 17.41
C SER A 69 3.15 -0.14 16.00
N PRO A 70 1.87 0.23 15.84
CA PRO A 70 1.34 0.74 14.59
C PRO A 70 1.61 2.24 14.40
N ASP A 71 2.44 2.86 15.20
CA ASP A 71 2.91 4.22 14.98
C ASP A 71 3.87 4.29 13.80
N ASN A 72 3.77 5.36 13.00
CA ASN A 72 4.79 5.72 12.03
C ASN A 72 5.23 7.17 12.22
N PRO A 73 6.23 7.45 13.07
CA PRO A 73 6.68 8.80 13.36
C PRO A 73 7.39 9.51 12.20
N VAL A 74 7.63 8.82 11.08
CA VAL A 74 8.18 9.42 9.85
C VAL A 74 7.07 9.79 8.88
N ALA A 75 6.23 8.84 8.48
CA ALA A 75 5.18 9.08 7.49
C ALA A 75 3.90 9.70 8.09
N GLN A 76 3.68 9.54 9.40
CA GLN A 76 2.47 10.00 10.09
C GLN A 76 2.82 10.56 11.48
N PRO A 77 3.72 11.56 11.58
CA PRO A 77 4.09 12.15 12.86
C PRO A 77 2.86 12.72 13.56
N GLY A 78 2.75 12.50 14.87
CA GLY A 78 1.64 12.98 15.69
C GLY A 78 0.35 12.15 15.60
N ILE A 79 0.30 11.09 14.79
CA ILE A 79 -0.88 10.23 14.67
C ILE A 79 -0.60 8.88 15.31
N ARG A 80 -1.15 8.68 16.50
CA ARG A 80 -1.04 7.41 17.21
C ARG A 80 -1.78 6.29 16.48
N ASN A 81 -1.15 5.12 16.37
CA ASN A 81 -1.66 3.95 15.65
C ASN A 81 -1.98 4.20 14.17
N GLY A 82 -1.36 5.21 13.54
CA GLY A 82 -1.72 5.68 12.20
C GLY A 82 -1.44 4.71 11.06
N ALA A 83 -0.55 3.74 11.24
CA ALA A 83 -0.15 2.85 10.16
C ALA A 83 -1.14 1.70 9.88
N GLU A 84 -2.10 1.42 10.74
CA GLU A 84 -3.05 0.30 10.64
C GLU A 84 -2.38 -1.09 10.48
N HIS A 85 -1.08 -1.18 10.69
CA HIS A 85 -0.26 -2.39 10.71
C HIS A 85 0.91 -2.20 11.68
N LEU A 86 1.45 -3.29 12.22
CA LEU A 86 2.54 -3.22 13.17
C LEU A 86 3.89 -3.02 12.50
N HIS A 87 4.71 -2.20 13.13
CA HIS A 87 6.14 -2.10 12.85
C HIS A 87 6.97 -2.76 13.96
N ASP A 88 8.09 -3.31 13.54
CA ASP A 88 9.19 -3.82 14.34
C ASP A 88 10.21 -2.69 14.52
N PHE A 89 10.63 -2.38 15.76
CA PHE A 89 11.50 -1.26 16.09
C PHE A 89 12.82 -1.72 16.69
N VAL A 90 13.94 -1.16 16.18
CA VAL A 90 15.24 -1.24 16.84
C VAL A 90 15.89 0.14 16.91
N GLY A 91 16.84 0.31 17.82
CA GLY A 91 17.52 1.58 18.06
C GLY A 91 16.86 2.36 19.20
N ASN A 92 16.41 3.56 18.94
CA ASN A 92 15.89 4.51 19.93
C ASN A 92 14.72 3.95 20.74
N LEU A 93 14.80 3.99 22.06
CA LEU A 93 13.79 3.40 22.94
C LEU A 93 12.58 4.33 23.21
N ALA A 94 12.73 5.64 23.00
CA ALA A 94 11.67 6.61 23.24
C ALA A 94 10.75 6.83 22.04
N ILE A 95 11.06 6.24 20.87
CA ILE A 95 10.32 6.50 19.61
C ILE A 95 8.85 6.07 19.70
N ASP A 96 7.94 6.99 19.44
CA ASP A 96 6.52 6.80 19.19
C ASP A 96 6.00 7.91 18.26
N ALA A 97 4.69 7.94 17.96
CA ALA A 97 4.09 8.91 17.05
C ALA A 97 4.29 10.38 17.48
N ASN A 98 4.38 10.64 18.79
CA ASN A 98 4.38 11.99 19.38
C ASN A 98 5.73 12.41 19.96
N THR A 99 6.75 11.55 19.91
CA THR A 99 8.03 11.82 20.55
C THR A 99 8.76 12.99 19.88
N PRO A 100 9.02 14.10 20.58
CA PRO A 100 9.74 15.22 20.01
C PRO A 100 11.22 14.90 19.82
N ASN A 101 11.87 15.62 18.91
CA ASN A 101 13.27 15.41 18.57
C ASN A 101 14.21 15.49 19.79
N GLU A 102 13.92 16.38 20.74
CA GLU A 102 14.71 16.60 21.96
C GLU A 102 14.67 15.37 22.86
N ALA A 103 13.52 14.71 22.97
CA ALA A 103 13.38 13.46 23.72
C ALA A 103 14.11 12.30 23.05
N LEU A 104 14.05 12.22 21.71
CA LEU A 104 14.83 11.22 20.96
C LEU A 104 16.35 11.39 21.17
N ALA A 105 16.83 12.64 21.22
CA ALA A 105 18.27 12.93 21.35
C ALA A 105 18.89 12.43 22.66
N VAL A 106 18.11 12.37 23.74
CA VAL A 106 18.58 11.97 25.07
C VAL A 106 18.20 10.54 25.45
N ALA A 107 17.35 9.90 24.67
CA ALA A 107 16.87 8.55 24.94
C ALA A 107 17.97 7.49 24.85
N ASP A 108 17.75 6.38 25.53
CA ASP A 108 18.56 5.17 25.39
C ASP A 108 18.29 4.46 24.06
N THR A 109 19.17 3.52 23.71
CA THR A 109 19.14 2.78 22.46
C THR A 109 19.43 1.31 22.65
N THR A 110 18.89 0.46 21.77
CA THR A 110 19.27 -0.96 21.70
C THR A 110 20.62 -1.17 20.98
N CYS A 111 21.18 -0.14 20.33
CA CYS A 111 22.40 -0.25 19.53
C CYS A 111 23.66 -0.23 20.41
N ARG A 112 24.60 -1.14 20.13
CA ARG A 112 25.80 -1.36 20.99
C ARG A 112 26.90 -0.34 20.78
N ASN A 113 27.00 0.29 19.62
CA ASN A 113 28.11 1.19 19.25
C ASN A 113 27.75 2.68 19.34
N GLY A 114 26.76 3.01 20.18
CA GLY A 114 26.36 4.40 20.48
C GLY A 114 25.49 5.06 19.40
N ASP A 115 25.01 4.31 18.43
CA ASP A 115 23.97 4.77 17.51
C ASP A 115 22.65 4.94 18.27
N ARG A 116 22.01 6.10 18.12
CA ARG A 116 20.73 6.44 18.78
C ARG A 116 19.58 6.57 17.81
N SER A 117 19.80 6.27 16.55
CA SER A 117 18.79 6.36 15.50
C SER A 117 17.66 5.36 15.71
N SER A 118 16.53 5.63 15.09
CA SER A 118 15.40 4.71 15.06
C SER A 118 15.28 4.09 13.68
N TYR A 119 15.07 2.78 13.64
CA TYR A 119 14.90 1.95 12.47
C TYR A 119 13.65 1.10 12.65
N PHE A 120 12.71 1.11 11.71
CA PHE A 120 11.50 0.34 11.86
C PHE A 120 10.87 -0.03 10.51
N TRP A 121 10.23 -1.19 10.49
CA TRP A 121 9.66 -1.83 9.31
C TRP A 121 8.43 -2.65 9.66
N PRO A 122 7.51 -2.94 8.72
CA PRO A 122 6.37 -3.82 8.97
C PRO A 122 6.80 -5.20 9.45
N VAL A 123 6.11 -5.75 10.44
CA VAL A 123 6.37 -7.11 10.90
C VAL A 123 6.02 -8.13 9.82
N VAL A 124 6.66 -9.30 9.89
CA VAL A 124 6.27 -10.49 9.13
C VAL A 124 5.49 -11.43 10.04
N ARG A 125 4.41 -12.00 9.56
CA ARG A 125 3.63 -13.01 10.31
C ARG A 125 3.60 -14.35 9.61
N ILE A 126 3.39 -15.40 10.39
CA ILE A 126 2.99 -16.73 9.93
C ILE A 126 1.58 -16.99 10.44
N ASP A 127 0.67 -17.24 9.51
CA ASP A 127 -0.68 -17.72 9.79
C ASP A 127 -0.91 -19.04 9.07
N GLN A 128 -0.96 -20.15 9.83
CA GLN A 128 -1.12 -21.47 9.27
C GLN A 128 -2.57 -21.80 8.88
N SER A 129 -3.54 -20.99 9.33
CA SER A 129 -4.95 -21.11 8.92
C SER A 129 -5.19 -20.52 7.52
N VAL A 130 -4.36 -19.53 7.16
CA VAL A 130 -4.31 -18.95 5.83
C VAL A 130 -4.16 -20.05 4.79
N ARG A 131 -4.96 -20.03 3.72
CA ARG A 131 -4.98 -20.99 2.63
C ARG A 131 -5.72 -22.32 2.88
N ALA A 132 -5.72 -22.90 4.08
CA ALA A 132 -6.54 -24.09 4.34
C ALA A 132 -8.04 -23.77 4.16
N ASP A 133 -8.47 -22.63 4.69
CA ASP A 133 -9.85 -22.15 4.56
C ASP A 133 -10.15 -21.65 3.14
N ARG A 134 -9.21 -21.02 2.48
CA ARG A 134 -9.36 -20.50 1.13
C ARG A 134 -9.48 -21.60 0.09
N ASP A 135 -8.67 -22.65 0.16
CA ASP A 135 -8.75 -23.77 -0.78
C ASP A 135 -10.09 -24.52 -0.61
N ALA A 136 -10.61 -24.62 0.63
CA ALA A 136 -11.93 -25.16 0.91
C ALA A 136 -13.05 -24.24 0.39
N GLN A 137 -12.96 -22.93 0.62
CA GLN A 137 -13.92 -21.94 0.13
C GLN A 137 -13.88 -21.85 -1.40
N LEU A 138 -12.68 -21.83 -1.99
CA LEU A 138 -12.51 -21.82 -3.45
C LEU A 138 -13.02 -23.12 -4.08
N ALA A 139 -12.75 -24.29 -3.50
CA ALA A 139 -13.28 -25.57 -3.97
C ALA A 139 -14.82 -25.61 -3.87
N GLN A 140 -15.39 -25.09 -2.80
CA GLN A 140 -16.85 -24.98 -2.61
C GLN A 140 -17.46 -23.98 -3.59
N ALA A 141 -16.84 -22.81 -3.78
CA ALA A 141 -17.29 -21.82 -4.74
C ALA A 141 -17.20 -22.31 -6.19
N LEU A 142 -16.11 -22.99 -6.55
CA LEU A 142 -15.93 -23.61 -7.87
C LEU A 142 -16.88 -24.78 -8.13
N SER A 143 -17.38 -25.43 -7.08
CA SER A 143 -18.37 -26.52 -7.20
C SER A 143 -19.80 -26.02 -7.39
N THR A 144 -20.13 -24.79 -6.96
CA THR A 144 -21.49 -24.25 -6.90
C THR A 144 -21.76 -23.05 -7.77
N THR A 145 -20.73 -22.33 -8.23
CA THR A 145 -20.91 -21.07 -8.97
C THR A 145 -19.99 -20.93 -10.16
N GLN A 146 -20.57 -20.45 -11.26
CA GLN A 146 -19.81 -20.09 -12.45
C GLN A 146 -19.29 -18.65 -12.31
N PRO A 147 -17.98 -18.39 -12.51
CA PRO A 147 -17.47 -17.03 -12.53
C PRO A 147 -18.09 -16.24 -13.67
N LYS A 148 -18.48 -15.01 -13.37
CA LYS A 148 -19.03 -14.07 -14.36
C LYS A 148 -18.16 -12.82 -14.45
N VAL A 149 -18.04 -12.28 -15.64
CA VAL A 149 -17.41 -10.98 -15.86
C VAL A 149 -18.45 -9.89 -15.62
N SER A 150 -18.15 -8.99 -14.70
CA SER A 150 -18.92 -7.78 -14.41
C SER A 150 -18.13 -6.56 -14.90
N CYS A 151 -18.81 -5.63 -15.59
CA CYS A 151 -18.19 -4.43 -16.12
C CYS A 151 -19.04 -3.20 -15.80
N PRO A 152 -18.45 -2.03 -15.55
CA PRO A 152 -19.18 -0.80 -15.34
C PRO A 152 -20.06 -0.45 -16.56
N ARG A 153 -21.30 0.00 -16.30
CA ARG A 153 -22.23 0.37 -17.37
C ARG A 153 -21.86 1.74 -17.95
N VAL A 154 -21.48 1.74 -19.22
CA VAL A 154 -21.10 2.97 -19.92
C VAL A 154 -22.31 3.89 -20.15
N ALA A 155 -23.50 3.32 -20.39
CA ALA A 155 -24.72 4.08 -20.60
C ALA A 155 -25.04 5.05 -19.45
N ASP A 156 -24.78 4.64 -18.19
CA ASP A 156 -25.09 5.42 -16.98
C ASP A 156 -24.16 6.63 -16.78
N ARG A 157 -23.10 6.72 -17.56
CA ARG A 157 -22.11 7.81 -17.53
C ARG A 157 -22.11 8.70 -18.77
N LEU A 158 -23.02 8.45 -19.69
CA LEU A 158 -23.16 9.30 -20.87
C LEU A 158 -24.04 10.52 -20.55
N PRO A 159 -23.65 11.72 -20.97
CA PRO A 159 -24.54 12.89 -20.97
C PRO A 159 -25.70 12.69 -21.94
N ALA A 160 -26.65 13.62 -21.94
CA ALA A 160 -27.78 13.60 -22.88
C ALA A 160 -27.29 13.33 -24.30
N MET A 161 -27.89 12.32 -24.94
CA MET A 161 -27.46 11.80 -26.23
C MET A 161 -28.07 12.63 -27.36
N PRO A 162 -27.26 13.30 -28.21
CA PRO A 162 -27.77 14.01 -29.37
C PRO A 162 -28.51 13.07 -30.31
N THR A 163 -29.68 13.49 -30.80
CA THR A 163 -30.53 12.68 -31.71
C THR A 163 -29.80 12.22 -32.96
N SER A 164 -28.90 13.08 -33.49
CA SER A 164 -28.12 12.82 -34.72
C SER A 164 -27.17 11.63 -34.62
N VAL A 165 -26.75 11.25 -33.41
CA VAL A 165 -25.81 10.14 -33.16
C VAL A 165 -26.39 9.01 -32.31
N GLY A 166 -27.61 9.15 -31.85
CA GLY A 166 -28.26 8.23 -30.92
C GLY A 166 -28.30 6.78 -31.39
N SER A 167 -28.58 6.51 -32.68
CA SER A 167 -28.58 5.13 -33.21
C SER A 167 -27.18 4.49 -33.18
N ARG A 168 -26.16 5.26 -33.55
CA ARG A 168 -24.76 4.78 -33.55
C ARG A 168 -24.27 4.51 -32.15
N VAL A 169 -24.52 5.40 -31.19
CA VAL A 169 -24.12 5.20 -29.79
C VAL A 169 -24.84 3.99 -29.18
N ARG A 170 -26.15 3.82 -29.46
CA ARG A 170 -26.87 2.59 -29.01
C ARG A 170 -26.29 1.31 -29.59
N SER A 171 -25.89 1.33 -30.87
CA SER A 171 -25.21 0.19 -31.52
C SER A 171 -23.88 -0.15 -30.83
N ASP A 172 -23.09 0.88 -30.45
CA ASP A 172 -21.84 0.71 -29.73
C ASP A 172 -22.06 0.23 -28.30
N LEU A 173 -23.11 0.70 -27.61
CA LEU A 173 -23.49 0.18 -26.29
C LEU A 173 -23.88 -1.31 -26.37
N ALA A 174 -24.67 -1.69 -27.36
CA ALA A 174 -25.00 -3.09 -27.60
C ALA A 174 -23.77 -3.94 -28.00
N ALA A 175 -22.74 -3.33 -28.59
CA ALA A 175 -21.46 -4.02 -28.80
C ALA A 175 -20.72 -4.30 -27.51
N LEU A 176 -20.75 -3.36 -26.53
CA LEU A 176 -20.19 -3.59 -25.20
C LEU A 176 -20.89 -4.75 -24.47
N ASP A 177 -22.22 -4.84 -24.58
CA ASP A 177 -22.99 -5.96 -23.98
C ASP A 177 -22.61 -7.29 -24.63
N ARG A 178 -22.44 -7.34 -25.97
CA ARG A 178 -21.98 -8.55 -26.67
C ARG A 178 -20.56 -8.96 -26.27
N GLN A 179 -19.66 -8.02 -26.04
CA GLN A 179 -18.29 -8.28 -25.57
C GLN A 179 -18.32 -8.92 -24.17
N ILE A 180 -19.17 -8.43 -23.25
CA ILE A 180 -19.35 -9.04 -21.92
C ILE A 180 -19.94 -10.45 -22.05
N ALA A 181 -20.95 -10.64 -22.91
CA ALA A 181 -21.55 -11.95 -23.13
C ALA A 181 -20.54 -12.97 -23.70
N ALA A 182 -19.69 -12.56 -24.65
CA ALA A 182 -18.63 -13.39 -25.20
C ALA A 182 -17.58 -13.78 -24.13
N ALA A 183 -17.18 -12.82 -23.31
CA ALA A 183 -16.28 -13.08 -22.18
C ALA A 183 -16.89 -14.07 -21.19
N ASN A 184 -18.17 -13.92 -20.83
CA ASN A 184 -18.89 -14.85 -19.96
C ASN A 184 -19.02 -16.25 -20.56
N ALA A 185 -19.26 -16.36 -21.85
CA ALA A 185 -19.27 -17.65 -22.54
C ALA A 185 -17.90 -18.34 -22.49
N ALA A 186 -16.80 -17.59 -22.67
CA ALA A 186 -15.44 -18.13 -22.53
C ALA A 186 -15.13 -18.56 -21.09
N MET A 187 -15.62 -17.81 -20.09
CA MET A 187 -15.49 -18.18 -18.67
C MET A 187 -16.25 -19.50 -18.37
N THR A 188 -17.47 -19.64 -18.88
CA THR A 188 -18.26 -20.88 -18.76
C THR A 188 -17.56 -22.06 -19.40
N ALA A 189 -16.98 -21.87 -20.60
CA ALA A 189 -16.25 -22.92 -21.30
C ALA A 189 -14.98 -23.38 -20.56
N SER A 190 -14.40 -22.55 -19.70
CA SER A 190 -13.22 -22.90 -18.88
C SER A 190 -13.54 -23.80 -17.69
N ARG A 191 -14.80 -24.13 -17.45
CA ARG A 191 -15.30 -24.93 -16.30
C ARG A 191 -14.81 -24.40 -14.94
N GLY A 192 -14.77 -23.09 -14.77
CA GLY A 192 -14.37 -22.42 -13.54
C GLY A 192 -12.87 -22.39 -13.27
N ARG A 193 -12.02 -22.88 -14.16
CA ARG A 193 -10.55 -22.78 -14.03
C ARG A 193 -10.10 -21.38 -14.46
N ILE A 194 -9.84 -20.54 -13.49
CA ILE A 194 -9.26 -19.20 -13.73
C ILE A 194 -7.76 -19.32 -13.50
N ASP A 195 -7.02 -19.35 -14.59
CA ASP A 195 -5.57 -19.30 -14.59
C ASP A 195 -5.08 -18.02 -15.29
N GLN A 196 -3.77 -17.78 -15.24
CA GLN A 196 -3.15 -16.62 -15.87
C GLN A 196 -3.37 -16.58 -17.40
N ARG A 197 -3.57 -17.74 -18.03
CA ARG A 197 -3.83 -17.84 -19.47
C ARG A 197 -5.26 -17.36 -19.79
N LEU A 198 -6.24 -17.80 -18.99
CA LEU A 198 -7.63 -17.37 -19.14
C LEU A 198 -7.77 -15.87 -18.85
N ASN A 199 -7.10 -15.37 -17.82
CA ASN A 199 -7.08 -13.95 -17.51
C ASN A 199 -6.56 -13.13 -18.71
N ARG A 200 -5.43 -13.52 -19.32
CA ARG A 200 -4.92 -12.84 -20.51
C ARG A 200 -5.85 -12.95 -21.72
N SER A 201 -6.39 -14.13 -22.00
CA SER A 201 -7.20 -14.36 -23.19
C SER A 201 -8.62 -13.81 -23.08
N VAL A 202 -9.17 -13.64 -21.87
CA VAL A 202 -10.54 -13.15 -21.69
C VAL A 202 -10.55 -11.73 -21.17
N ILE A 203 -9.95 -11.46 -20.01
CA ILE A 203 -10.07 -10.14 -19.35
C ILE A 203 -9.26 -9.08 -20.07
N GLN A 204 -8.01 -9.37 -20.45
CA GLN A 204 -7.19 -8.37 -21.17
C GLN A 204 -7.70 -8.12 -22.58
N GLN A 205 -8.20 -9.17 -23.26
CA GLN A 205 -8.85 -8.99 -24.56
C GLN A 205 -10.11 -8.16 -24.43
N LEU A 206 -11.00 -8.48 -23.48
CA LEU A 206 -12.21 -7.71 -23.21
C LEU A 206 -11.91 -6.24 -22.93
N ARG A 207 -10.88 -5.98 -22.11
CA ARG A 207 -10.41 -4.63 -21.82
C ARG A 207 -10.02 -3.86 -23.09
N ALA A 208 -9.23 -4.48 -23.98
CA ALA A 208 -8.80 -3.86 -25.23
C ALA A 208 -9.98 -3.57 -26.16
N GLU A 209 -10.92 -4.51 -26.30
CA GLU A 209 -12.13 -4.36 -27.11
C GLU A 209 -13.05 -3.26 -26.55
N ARG A 210 -13.26 -3.24 -25.23
CA ARG A 210 -14.04 -2.20 -24.55
C ARG A 210 -13.40 -0.83 -24.71
N ALA A 211 -12.07 -0.70 -24.51
CA ALA A 211 -11.35 0.56 -24.70
C ALA A 211 -11.60 1.14 -26.11
N THR A 212 -11.53 0.29 -27.13
CA THR A 212 -11.79 0.68 -28.52
C THR A 212 -13.23 1.16 -28.71
N THR A 213 -14.20 0.42 -28.18
CA THR A 213 -15.62 0.76 -28.32
C THR A 213 -15.99 2.02 -27.54
N ILE A 214 -15.51 2.17 -26.30
CA ILE A 214 -15.71 3.36 -25.45
C ILE A 214 -15.10 4.61 -26.11
N LYS A 215 -13.87 4.49 -26.67
CA LYS A 215 -13.25 5.59 -27.43
C LYS A 215 -14.08 6.00 -28.64
N ARG A 216 -14.69 5.04 -29.35
CA ARG A 216 -15.58 5.31 -30.48
C ARG A 216 -16.85 6.05 -30.06
N ILE A 217 -17.48 5.64 -28.93
CA ILE A 217 -18.61 6.33 -28.31
C ILE A 217 -18.22 7.78 -27.98
N ALA A 218 -17.11 7.98 -27.26
CA ALA A 218 -16.62 9.29 -26.87
C ALA A 218 -16.38 10.20 -28.10
N THR A 219 -15.75 9.66 -29.14
CA THR A 219 -15.49 10.39 -30.39
C THR A 219 -16.77 10.76 -31.11
N THR A 220 -17.74 9.83 -31.20
CA THR A 220 -19.03 10.04 -31.85
C THR A 220 -19.84 11.15 -31.16
N MET A 221 -19.90 11.09 -29.83
CA MET A 221 -20.56 12.09 -28.99
C MET A 221 -19.89 13.47 -29.11
N SER A 222 -18.54 13.51 -29.04
CA SER A 222 -17.78 14.75 -29.10
C SER A 222 -17.96 15.49 -30.44
N ARG A 223 -18.03 14.75 -31.55
CA ARG A 223 -18.32 15.32 -32.88
C ARG A 223 -19.74 15.90 -32.99
N ALA A 224 -20.66 15.43 -32.17
CA ALA A 224 -22.04 15.94 -32.11
C ALA A 224 -22.22 17.04 -31.03
N GLY A 225 -21.10 17.58 -30.50
CA GLY A 225 -21.12 18.68 -29.52
C GLY A 225 -21.27 18.25 -28.04
N SER A 226 -21.39 16.95 -27.77
CA SER A 226 -21.51 16.41 -26.42
C SER A 226 -20.20 15.70 -26.03
N ARG A 227 -19.50 16.20 -24.99
CA ARG A 227 -18.19 15.67 -24.57
C ARG A 227 -18.31 14.86 -23.27
N PRO A 228 -18.49 13.53 -23.35
CA PRO A 228 -18.50 12.69 -22.16
C PRO A 228 -17.10 12.67 -21.50
N THR A 229 -17.04 12.76 -20.17
CA THR A 229 -15.82 12.71 -19.38
C THR A 229 -15.79 11.42 -18.53
N GLY A 230 -14.61 10.98 -18.12
CA GLY A 230 -14.46 9.84 -17.20
C GLY A 230 -14.75 8.47 -17.82
N LEU A 231 -14.95 8.34 -19.13
CA LEU A 231 -15.27 7.04 -19.75
C LEU A 231 -14.09 6.06 -19.75
N VAL A 232 -12.86 6.55 -19.64
CA VAL A 232 -11.64 5.69 -19.63
C VAL A 232 -11.62 4.77 -18.42
N SER A 233 -12.13 5.20 -17.27
CA SER A 233 -12.22 4.38 -16.06
C SER A 233 -13.25 3.24 -16.17
N LEU A 234 -14.10 3.23 -17.18
CA LEU A 234 -15.14 2.21 -17.40
C LEU A 234 -14.66 1.05 -18.27
N VAL A 235 -13.39 1.03 -18.64
CA VAL A 235 -12.80 0.00 -19.50
C VAL A 235 -12.60 -1.30 -18.72
N ASP A 236 -12.24 -1.20 -17.44
CA ASP A 236 -11.88 -2.33 -16.60
C ASP A 236 -13.11 -3.13 -16.14
N CYS A 237 -12.97 -4.44 -16.16
CA CYS A 237 -14.01 -5.38 -15.74
C CYS A 237 -13.44 -6.30 -14.67
N GLU A 238 -14.32 -6.80 -13.80
CA GLU A 238 -13.99 -7.69 -12.70
C GLU A 238 -14.54 -9.09 -12.97
N ILE A 239 -13.89 -10.10 -12.38
CA ILE A 239 -14.47 -11.45 -12.30
C ILE A 239 -15.26 -11.53 -11.00
N SER A 240 -16.56 -11.68 -11.11
CA SER A 240 -17.49 -11.82 -9.98
C SER A 240 -17.88 -13.29 -9.81
N TYR A 241 -17.87 -13.73 -8.57
CA TYR A 241 -18.38 -15.04 -8.15
C TYR A 241 -19.68 -14.83 -7.39
N ASP A 242 -20.80 -14.73 -8.08
CA ASP A 242 -22.13 -14.46 -7.48
C ASP A 242 -22.53 -15.40 -6.34
N GLY A 243 -21.85 -16.53 -6.15
CA GLY A 243 -22.10 -17.48 -5.06
C GLY A 243 -21.18 -17.34 -3.85
N LEU A 244 -20.04 -16.66 -3.97
CA LEU A 244 -19.20 -16.37 -2.80
C LEU A 244 -19.88 -15.38 -1.86
N HIS A 245 -20.62 -14.42 -2.40
CA HIS A 245 -21.43 -13.50 -1.61
C HIS A 245 -22.68 -14.16 -1.01
N ALA A 246 -23.22 -15.22 -1.61
CA ALA A 246 -24.37 -15.94 -1.09
C ALA A 246 -24.00 -16.96 0.02
N ALA A 247 -22.79 -17.50 0.01
CA ALA A 247 -22.34 -18.46 1.01
C ALA A 247 -22.12 -17.84 2.41
N HIS A 248 -21.96 -16.51 2.50
CA HIS A 248 -21.90 -15.78 3.76
C HIS A 248 -23.28 -15.34 4.29
N THR A 249 -24.37 -15.55 3.55
CA THR A 249 -25.73 -15.21 3.95
C THR A 249 -26.51 -16.42 4.46
N GLY A 250 -25.91 -17.25 5.31
CA GLY A 250 -26.60 -18.27 6.08
C GLY A 250 -27.30 -17.64 7.29
N ASP A 251 -28.25 -16.75 7.06
CA ASP A 251 -29.47 -16.59 7.87
C ASP A 251 -30.40 -15.55 7.20
N THR A 252 -31.42 -16.06 6.55
CA THR A 252 -32.52 -15.23 6.06
C THR A 252 -33.45 -14.87 7.21
N ARG A 253 -33.21 -13.73 7.84
CA ARG A 253 -34.25 -12.94 8.48
C ARG A 253 -34.18 -11.54 7.90
N ALA A 254 -35.20 -11.25 7.10
CA ALA A 254 -35.47 -9.93 6.57
C ALA A 254 -35.54 -8.90 7.71
N ALA A 255 -34.52 -8.07 7.83
CA ALA A 255 -34.59 -6.79 8.49
C ALA A 255 -34.53 -5.74 7.39
N SER A 256 -35.68 -5.13 7.11
CA SER A 256 -35.80 -3.92 6.30
C SER A 256 -35.14 -2.77 7.06
N GLY A 257 -33.80 -2.62 6.88
CA GLY A 257 -33.03 -1.50 7.38
C GLY A 257 -32.36 -0.81 6.21
N ALA A 258 -32.52 0.51 6.08
CA ALA A 258 -31.79 1.32 5.13
C ALA A 258 -30.27 1.10 5.34
N ASN A 259 -29.50 0.97 4.25
CA ASN A 259 -28.04 0.88 4.35
C ASN A 259 -27.50 2.17 4.98
N PRO A 260 -26.55 2.07 5.92
CA PRO A 260 -25.86 3.25 6.43
C PRO A 260 -25.17 3.99 5.28
N ILE A 261 -25.21 5.30 5.29
CA ILE A 261 -24.50 6.16 4.35
C ILE A 261 -23.53 7.05 5.13
N VAL A 262 -22.42 7.38 4.51
CA VAL A 262 -21.46 8.34 5.06
C VAL A 262 -21.92 9.75 4.72
N ARG A 263 -22.05 10.60 5.73
CA ARG A 263 -22.26 12.03 5.61
C ARG A 263 -21.03 12.78 6.09
N CYS A 264 -20.56 13.72 5.29
CA CYS A 264 -19.41 14.54 5.61
C CYS A 264 -19.79 16.02 5.56
N PRO A 265 -19.17 16.90 6.37
CA PRO A 265 -19.37 18.33 6.32
C PRO A 265 -19.09 18.87 4.90
N SER A 266 -19.94 19.82 4.44
CA SER A 266 -19.70 20.53 3.20
C SER A 266 -18.44 21.39 3.31
N VAL A 267 -17.56 21.28 2.29
CA VAL A 267 -16.33 22.07 2.24
C VAL A 267 -16.53 23.33 1.39
N ARG A 268 -17.31 23.23 0.30
CA ARG A 268 -17.52 24.35 -0.63
C ARG A 268 -18.06 25.60 0.06
N ASP A 269 -19.00 25.43 0.98
CA ASP A 269 -19.69 26.54 1.68
C ASP A 269 -18.87 27.13 2.82
N LYS A 270 -17.73 26.50 3.16
CA LYS A 270 -16.84 26.93 4.26
C LYS A 270 -15.51 27.49 3.76
N LEU A 271 -15.29 27.53 2.44
CA LEU A 271 -14.08 28.13 1.87
C LEU A 271 -14.22 29.67 1.86
N PRO A 272 -13.14 30.41 2.15
CA PRO A 272 -13.07 31.84 1.85
C PRO A 272 -13.11 32.06 0.33
N GLU A 273 -13.18 33.31 -0.10
CA GLU A 273 -13.04 33.63 -1.52
C GLU A 273 -11.74 33.04 -2.07
N VAL A 274 -11.88 32.18 -3.10
CA VAL A 274 -10.76 31.48 -3.69
C VAL A 274 -10.10 32.37 -4.74
N PRO A 275 -8.81 32.70 -4.61
CA PRO A 275 -8.09 33.49 -5.59
C PRO A 275 -8.11 32.86 -6.98
N ALA A 276 -8.27 33.66 -8.04
CA ALA A 276 -8.37 33.19 -9.41
C ALA A 276 -7.27 32.17 -9.83
N PRO A 277 -5.97 32.32 -9.46
CA PRO A 277 -4.95 31.31 -9.79
C PRO A 277 -5.15 29.96 -9.09
N ALA A 278 -5.83 29.91 -7.94
CA ALA A 278 -6.06 28.70 -7.15
C ALA A 278 -7.36 27.97 -7.55
N VAL A 279 -8.30 28.63 -8.22
CA VAL A 279 -9.66 28.10 -8.51
C VAL A 279 -9.63 26.71 -9.14
N ASN A 280 -8.80 26.51 -10.15
CA ASN A 280 -8.74 25.22 -10.86
C ASN A 280 -8.20 24.08 -9.99
N GLU A 281 -7.23 24.33 -9.12
CA GLU A 281 -6.67 23.35 -8.21
C GLU A 281 -7.66 23.03 -7.07
N VAL A 282 -8.29 24.05 -6.53
CA VAL A 282 -9.32 23.92 -5.47
C VAL A 282 -10.51 23.13 -6.00
N ASN A 283 -11.06 23.48 -7.17
CA ASN A 283 -12.19 22.75 -7.74
C ASN A 283 -11.88 21.27 -8.01
N ARG A 284 -10.70 20.95 -8.56
CA ARG A 284 -10.30 19.54 -8.76
C ARG A 284 -10.19 18.78 -7.44
N THR A 285 -9.78 19.46 -6.38
CA THR A 285 -9.65 18.84 -5.04
C THR A 285 -11.03 18.68 -4.38
N LEU A 286 -11.94 19.62 -4.57
CA LEU A 286 -13.34 19.46 -4.15
C LEU A 286 -14.04 18.31 -4.86
N ASP A 287 -13.83 18.17 -6.18
CA ASP A 287 -14.35 17.03 -6.94
C ASP A 287 -13.72 15.69 -6.49
N LEU A 288 -12.48 15.71 -5.99
CA LEU A 288 -11.86 14.54 -5.38
C LEU A 288 -12.55 14.17 -4.06
N LEU A 289 -12.86 15.15 -3.20
CA LEU A 289 -13.60 14.92 -1.95
C LEU A 289 -14.98 14.30 -2.22
N ASP A 290 -15.71 14.80 -3.23
CA ASP A 290 -17.01 14.26 -3.62
C ASP A 290 -16.90 12.80 -4.10
N ARG A 291 -15.85 12.47 -4.89
CA ARG A 291 -15.59 11.07 -5.31
C ARG A 291 -15.25 10.16 -4.14
N GLN A 292 -14.45 10.62 -3.18
CA GLN A 292 -14.09 9.84 -2.01
C GLN A 292 -15.32 9.48 -1.15
N ILE A 293 -16.28 10.40 -1.02
CA ILE A 293 -17.54 10.14 -0.33
C ILE A 293 -18.39 9.12 -1.11
N ALA A 294 -18.46 9.26 -2.43
CA ALA A 294 -19.19 8.32 -3.28
C ALA A 294 -18.59 6.89 -3.20
N GLU A 295 -17.26 6.76 -3.25
CA GLU A 295 -16.54 5.50 -3.08
C GLU A 295 -16.81 4.87 -1.70
N ALA A 296 -16.78 5.67 -0.63
CA ALA A 296 -17.08 5.22 0.71
C ALA A 296 -18.53 4.69 0.83
N ASN A 297 -19.50 5.40 0.26
CA ASN A 297 -20.88 4.97 0.24
C ASN A 297 -21.11 3.72 -0.62
N GLN A 298 -20.39 3.61 -1.73
CA GLN A 298 -20.41 2.39 -2.55
C GLN A 298 -19.84 1.20 -1.78
N ARG A 299 -18.75 1.39 -1.05
CA ARG A 299 -18.15 0.32 -0.22
C ARG A 299 -19.09 -0.12 0.89
N LEU A 300 -19.78 0.81 1.57
CA LEU A 300 -20.82 0.47 2.55
C LEU A 300 -21.99 -0.31 1.93
N ALA A 301 -22.43 0.07 0.72
CA ALA A 301 -23.52 -0.59 0.03
C ALA A 301 -23.15 -2.02 -0.43
N THR A 302 -21.88 -2.26 -0.78
CA THR A 302 -21.41 -3.54 -1.30
C THR A 302 -20.90 -4.51 -0.24
N SER A 303 -20.49 -4.02 0.94
CA SER A 303 -19.90 -4.81 2.03
C SER A 303 -20.90 -5.30 3.07
N LYS A 304 -22.15 -5.58 2.68
CA LYS A 304 -23.22 -6.04 3.59
C LYS A 304 -22.79 -7.29 4.37
N GLY A 305 -22.51 -7.11 5.66
CA GLY A 305 -22.20 -8.21 6.58
C GLY A 305 -20.72 -8.58 6.70
N GLU A 306 -19.82 -7.88 6.05
CA GLU A 306 -18.37 -8.07 6.19
C GLU A 306 -17.83 -7.31 7.41
N GLY A 307 -16.85 -7.89 8.11
CA GLY A 307 -15.96 -7.17 9.03
C GLY A 307 -16.47 -6.90 10.45
N GLY A 308 -17.66 -7.39 10.84
CA GLY A 308 -18.18 -7.21 12.20
C GLY A 308 -18.75 -5.81 12.49
N PRO A 309 -19.16 -5.53 13.76
CA PRO A 309 -19.94 -4.33 14.13
C PRO A 309 -19.24 -3.00 13.85
N ASN A 310 -17.92 -2.96 13.80
CA ASN A 310 -17.13 -1.74 13.59
C ASN A 310 -16.58 -1.61 12.15
N PHE A 311 -16.98 -2.47 11.23
CA PHE A 311 -16.48 -2.44 9.84
C PHE A 311 -16.66 -1.08 9.17
N ALA A 312 -17.86 -0.51 9.29
CA ALA A 312 -18.19 0.76 8.65
C ALA A 312 -17.27 1.89 9.14
N GLU A 313 -17.00 1.94 10.43
CA GLU A 313 -16.12 2.95 11.02
C GLU A 313 -14.66 2.72 10.62
N ASN A 314 -14.15 1.51 10.84
CA ASN A 314 -12.73 1.20 10.67
C ASN A 314 -12.28 1.06 9.21
N ALA A 315 -13.14 0.48 8.35
CA ALA A 315 -12.79 0.19 6.96
C ALA A 315 -13.27 1.25 5.96
N VAL A 316 -14.16 2.17 6.37
CA VAL A 316 -14.76 3.17 5.48
C VAL A 316 -14.59 4.58 6.01
N VAL A 317 -15.10 4.90 7.20
CA VAL A 317 -15.12 6.28 7.72
C VAL A 317 -13.73 6.76 8.12
N GLY A 318 -12.95 5.95 8.84
CA GLY A 318 -11.57 6.26 9.23
C GLY A 318 -10.66 6.57 8.04
N PRO A 319 -10.53 5.65 7.05
CA PRO A 319 -9.77 5.92 5.82
C PRO A 319 -10.27 7.13 5.03
N LEU A 320 -11.60 7.34 4.98
CA LEU A 320 -12.17 8.52 4.32
C LEU A 320 -11.72 9.82 5.03
N ARG A 321 -11.74 9.85 6.36
CA ARG A 321 -11.27 10.99 7.15
C ARG A 321 -9.82 11.33 6.82
N ALA A 322 -8.92 10.35 6.78
CA ALA A 322 -7.51 10.57 6.45
C ALA A 322 -7.34 11.15 5.03
N LYS A 323 -8.07 10.62 4.03
CA LYS A 323 -8.09 11.16 2.66
C LYS A 323 -8.61 12.61 2.63
N ARG A 324 -9.63 12.92 3.42
CA ARG A 324 -10.20 14.26 3.51
C ARG A 324 -9.22 15.27 4.14
N ILE A 325 -8.51 14.89 5.21
CA ILE A 325 -7.46 15.74 5.81
C ILE A 325 -6.44 16.16 4.75
N ALA A 326 -5.91 15.20 3.99
CA ALA A 326 -4.92 15.48 2.95
C ALA A 326 -5.48 16.37 1.82
N ALA A 327 -6.74 16.19 1.44
CA ALA A 327 -7.39 17.02 0.42
C ALA A 327 -7.68 18.45 0.94
N LEU A 328 -8.11 18.59 2.17
CA LEU A 328 -8.36 19.89 2.82
C LEU A 328 -7.06 20.70 2.99
N ASP A 329 -5.98 20.02 3.37
CA ASP A 329 -4.66 20.66 3.46
C ASP A 329 -4.17 21.13 2.07
N ARG A 330 -4.37 20.33 1.02
CA ARG A 330 -4.07 20.72 -0.36
C ARG A 330 -4.87 21.98 -0.77
N ILE A 331 -6.15 22.08 -0.40
CA ILE A 331 -6.97 23.28 -0.65
C ILE A 331 -6.37 24.47 0.10
N ALA A 332 -6.03 24.32 1.39
CA ALA A 332 -5.44 25.37 2.20
C ALA A 332 -4.11 25.88 1.62
N ILE A 333 -3.25 24.95 1.15
CA ILE A 333 -1.98 25.27 0.49
C ILE A 333 -2.23 25.99 -0.85
N ALA A 334 -3.15 25.53 -1.67
CA ALA A 334 -3.44 26.14 -2.97
C ALA A 334 -3.89 27.61 -2.82
N ILE A 335 -4.76 27.88 -1.85
CA ILE A 335 -5.19 29.26 -1.52
C ILE A 335 -4.03 30.04 -0.93
N GLY A 336 -3.26 29.44 -0.01
CA GLY A 336 -2.16 30.10 0.72
C GLY A 336 -0.99 30.57 -0.15
N ARG A 337 -0.88 30.08 -1.40
CA ARG A 337 0.16 30.54 -2.35
C ARG A 337 -0.10 31.97 -2.86
N THR A 338 -1.34 32.43 -2.85
CA THR A 338 -1.74 33.71 -3.45
C THR A 338 -2.61 34.59 -2.55
N ALA A 339 -3.05 34.06 -1.40
CA ALA A 339 -3.83 34.77 -0.38
C ALA A 339 -3.49 34.23 1.01
N GLN A 340 -4.19 34.72 2.03
CA GLN A 340 -4.04 34.19 3.39
C GLN A 340 -4.50 32.72 3.43
N ARG A 341 -3.63 31.82 3.92
CA ARG A 341 -3.96 30.40 4.06
C ARG A 341 -5.13 30.22 5.02
N PRO A 342 -6.22 29.55 4.60
CA PRO A 342 -7.34 29.26 5.49
C PRO A 342 -6.88 28.37 6.66
N ALA A 343 -7.31 28.72 7.88
CA ALA A 343 -7.10 27.89 9.07
C ALA A 343 -8.39 27.12 9.39
N GLY A 344 -8.27 25.98 10.06
CA GLY A 344 -9.40 25.21 10.58
C GLY A 344 -10.18 24.40 9.55
N LEU A 345 -9.69 24.26 8.29
CA LEU A 345 -10.34 23.41 7.30
C LEU A 345 -10.29 21.92 7.68
N GLU A 346 -9.30 21.50 8.45
CA GLU A 346 -9.17 20.14 8.98
C GLU A 346 -10.37 19.72 9.84
N ALA A 347 -11.04 20.65 10.50
CA ALA A 347 -12.27 20.38 11.24
C ALA A 347 -13.43 19.86 10.35
N LEU A 348 -13.34 20.02 9.04
CA LEU A 348 -14.30 19.50 8.07
C LEU A 348 -13.96 18.07 7.58
N ALA A 349 -12.88 17.47 8.10
CA ALA A 349 -12.47 16.12 7.69
C ALA A 349 -13.34 15.00 8.28
N PRO A 350 -13.80 15.03 9.55
CA PRO A 350 -14.62 13.97 10.11
C PRO A 350 -15.93 13.78 9.32
N CYS A 351 -16.30 12.54 9.12
CA CYS A 351 -17.58 12.13 8.53
C CYS A 351 -18.30 11.23 9.52
N ALA A 352 -19.62 11.19 9.46
CA ALA A 352 -20.46 10.35 10.32
C ALA A 352 -21.22 9.31 9.48
N LEU A 353 -21.52 8.15 10.09
CA LEU A 353 -22.45 7.17 9.55
C LEU A 353 -23.89 7.59 9.86
N ASP A 354 -24.71 7.74 8.83
CA ASP A 354 -26.14 7.97 8.97
C ASP A 354 -26.88 6.68 8.68
N THR A 355 -27.54 6.14 9.71
CA THR A 355 -28.32 4.91 9.66
C THR A 355 -29.83 5.16 9.52
N ARG A 356 -30.23 6.41 9.37
CA ARG A 356 -31.65 6.78 9.25
C ARG A 356 -32.19 6.55 7.85
N PRO A 357 -33.50 6.26 7.69
CA PRO A 357 -34.13 6.18 6.36
C PRO A 357 -33.99 7.49 5.60
N VAL A 358 -33.72 7.40 4.31
CA VAL A 358 -33.60 8.57 3.41
C VAL A 358 -34.96 9.30 3.38
N GLY A 359 -35.07 10.45 4.03
CA GLY A 359 -36.28 11.30 4.02
C GLY A 359 -36.46 12.26 5.20
N GLU A 360 -35.74 12.11 6.30
CA GLU A 360 -35.83 13.05 7.42
C GLU A 360 -34.61 13.95 7.51
N GLN A 361 -34.83 15.27 7.39
CA GLN A 361 -33.82 16.29 7.68
C GLN A 361 -33.71 16.52 9.19
N PRO A 362 -32.50 16.65 9.77
CA PRO A 362 -32.35 16.98 11.18
C PRO A 362 -32.68 18.44 11.44
N ALA A 363 -33.41 18.69 12.54
CA ALA A 363 -33.45 20.00 13.19
C ALA A 363 -32.07 20.29 13.82
N GLU A 364 -31.61 21.54 13.70
CA GLU A 364 -30.39 22.02 14.34
C GLU A 364 -30.60 22.00 15.86
N GLU A 365 -29.86 21.17 16.57
CA GLU A 365 -29.71 21.26 18.03
C GLU A 365 -28.34 21.79 18.38
N GLY A 366 -28.35 22.71 19.36
CA GLY A 366 -27.23 23.56 19.72
C GLY A 366 -26.08 22.86 20.42
N ASP A 367 -25.00 23.58 20.36
CA ASP A 367 -23.71 23.41 20.98
C ASP A 367 -23.78 23.10 22.49
N ASP A 368 -23.33 21.91 22.89
CA ASP A 368 -22.84 21.66 24.24
C ASP A 368 -21.43 21.04 24.12
N GLY A 369 -20.46 21.84 24.54
CA GLY A 369 -19.04 21.57 24.42
C GLY A 369 -18.59 20.28 25.10
N ALA A 370 -18.17 19.33 24.28
CA ALA A 370 -17.29 18.25 24.68
C ALA A 370 -16.01 18.36 23.86
N THR A 371 -14.90 18.51 24.54
CA THR A 371 -13.56 18.45 23.96
C THR A 371 -13.28 17.01 23.54
N ASP A 372 -13.61 16.65 22.30
CA ASP A 372 -13.20 15.38 21.72
C ASP A 372 -11.73 15.45 21.32
N GLU A 373 -10.87 14.79 22.09
CA GLU A 373 -9.58 14.35 21.60
C GLU A 373 -9.78 13.50 20.32
N PRO A 374 -8.90 13.59 19.31
CA PRO A 374 -9.04 12.78 18.09
C PRO A 374 -9.09 11.32 18.48
N SER A 375 -10.17 10.65 18.14
CA SER A 375 -10.43 9.24 18.40
C SER A 375 -9.23 8.42 17.93
N ALA A 376 -8.47 7.88 18.88
CA ALA A 376 -7.31 7.03 18.59
C ALA A 376 -7.76 5.80 17.79
N LEU A 377 -6.98 5.44 16.77
CA LEU A 377 -7.18 4.18 16.06
C LEU A 377 -7.13 3.00 17.05
N PRO A 378 -7.81 1.87 16.76
CA PRO A 378 -7.87 0.76 17.70
C PRO A 378 -6.47 0.28 18.08
N GLU A 379 -6.27 0.03 19.37
CA GLU A 379 -5.04 -0.57 19.87
C GLU A 379 -4.92 -2.02 19.37
N PRO A 380 -3.71 -2.50 19.03
CA PRO A 380 -3.46 -3.90 18.70
C PRO A 380 -3.89 -4.81 19.85
N GLN A 381 -4.56 -5.92 19.52
CA GLN A 381 -5.12 -6.84 20.51
C GLN A 381 -4.66 -8.28 20.27
N GLY A 382 -4.90 -9.14 21.26
CA GLY A 382 -4.56 -10.55 21.17
C GLY A 382 -3.10 -10.89 21.50
N PRO A 383 -2.73 -12.19 21.50
CA PRO A 383 -1.42 -12.66 21.93
C PRO A 383 -0.26 -12.22 21.01
N ASN A 384 -0.57 -11.82 19.78
CA ASN A 384 0.41 -11.34 18.80
C ASN A 384 0.19 -9.86 18.43
N LEU A 385 -0.55 -9.08 19.23
CA LEU A 385 -0.86 -7.69 18.94
C LEU A 385 -1.51 -7.55 17.54
N GLU A 386 -2.54 -8.31 17.27
CA GLU A 386 -3.20 -8.35 15.96
C GLU A 386 -4.02 -7.09 15.71
N LEU A 387 -4.00 -6.62 14.47
CA LEU A 387 -4.86 -5.58 13.93
C LEU A 387 -5.78 -6.19 12.86
N PRO A 388 -6.88 -5.52 12.48
CA PRO A 388 -7.75 -6.03 11.41
C PRO A 388 -6.96 -6.43 10.16
N ASN A 389 -7.20 -7.62 9.65
CA ASN A 389 -6.51 -8.29 8.54
C ASN A 389 -5.04 -8.66 8.77
N ASN A 390 -4.44 -8.28 9.89
CA ASN A 390 -3.04 -8.57 10.24
C ASN A 390 -3.02 -9.62 11.36
N THR A 391 -3.23 -10.88 11.01
CA THR A 391 -3.39 -12.00 11.94
C THR A 391 -2.21 -12.98 11.90
N GLY A 392 -2.12 -13.80 12.93
CA GLY A 392 -1.10 -14.83 13.04
C GLY A 392 0.13 -14.40 13.86
N ARG A 393 1.05 -15.34 14.02
CA ARG A 393 2.21 -15.14 14.89
C ARG A 393 3.26 -14.26 14.22
N ILE A 394 3.69 -13.21 14.91
CA ILE A 394 4.83 -12.37 14.50
C ILE A 394 6.11 -13.24 14.43
N VAL A 395 6.83 -13.13 13.32
CA VAL A 395 8.14 -13.78 13.12
C VAL A 395 9.23 -12.80 13.52
N GLN A 396 9.92 -13.08 14.61
CA GLN A 396 11.06 -12.27 15.01
C GLN A 396 12.22 -12.46 14.03
N PRO A 397 12.90 -11.38 13.58
CA PRO A 397 14.11 -11.52 12.79
C PRO A 397 15.17 -12.38 13.48
N SER A 398 15.81 -13.28 12.75
CA SER A 398 16.96 -14.03 13.22
C SER A 398 18.23 -13.18 13.19
N LYS A 399 18.29 -12.21 12.25
CA LYS A 399 19.39 -11.24 12.14
C LYS A 399 18.88 -9.93 11.52
N VAL A 400 19.38 -8.82 12.02
CA VAL A 400 19.25 -7.49 11.41
C VAL A 400 20.65 -6.93 11.19
N LEU A 401 20.99 -6.63 9.93
CA LEU A 401 22.26 -6.03 9.54
C LEU A 401 21.98 -4.61 9.06
N ILE A 402 22.49 -3.63 9.80
CA ILE A 402 22.38 -2.21 9.48
C ILE A 402 23.75 -1.72 9.02
N GLU A 403 23.83 -1.17 7.80
CA GLU A 403 25.06 -0.69 7.20
C GLU A 403 24.86 0.73 6.64
N TYR A 404 25.78 1.61 7.00
CA TYR A 404 25.97 2.87 6.29
C TYR A 404 27.07 2.67 5.23
N ARG A 405 26.74 2.90 3.99
CA ARG A 405 27.58 2.64 2.81
C ARG A 405 27.99 3.92 2.11
N GLY A 406 29.06 3.86 1.37
CA GLY A 406 29.55 4.96 0.57
C GLY A 406 28.80 5.15 -0.76
N ASN A 407 29.26 6.12 -1.52
CA ASN A 407 28.77 6.43 -2.86
C ASN A 407 29.85 6.08 -3.91
N PRO A 408 29.49 5.43 -5.03
CA PRO A 408 30.47 4.99 -6.03
C PRO A 408 31.10 6.12 -6.85
N THR A 409 30.59 7.36 -6.76
CA THR A 409 31.13 8.50 -7.54
C THR A 409 31.78 9.59 -6.70
N SER A 410 31.47 9.67 -5.39
CA SER A 410 31.91 10.78 -4.54
C SER A 410 32.14 10.37 -3.09
N THR A 411 32.79 11.25 -2.33
CA THR A 411 32.80 11.17 -0.87
C THR A 411 31.42 11.49 -0.31
N VAL A 412 31.10 10.90 0.87
CA VAL A 412 29.84 11.16 1.55
C VAL A 412 29.98 12.28 2.60
N THR A 413 28.96 13.11 2.71
CA THR A 413 28.78 14.14 3.74
C THR A 413 28.05 13.56 4.93
N PRO A 414 28.39 13.90 6.19
CA PRO A 414 27.63 13.44 7.36
C PRO A 414 26.14 13.82 7.26
N MET A 415 25.26 12.87 7.56
CA MET A 415 23.82 13.13 7.65
C MET A 415 23.53 14.13 8.78
N PRO A 416 22.61 15.09 8.60
CA PRO A 416 22.17 15.96 9.68
C PRO A 416 21.38 15.15 10.73
N MET A 417 21.44 15.59 11.99
CA MET A 417 20.61 15.04 13.05
C MET A 417 19.13 15.29 12.74
N PHE A 418 18.30 14.32 13.05
CA PHE A 418 16.85 14.27 12.79
C PHE A 418 16.46 14.16 11.31
N LEU A 419 17.41 13.83 10.42
CA LEU A 419 17.05 13.45 9.05
C LEU A 419 16.09 12.25 9.09
N ARG A 420 14.92 12.42 8.46
CA ARG A 420 13.92 11.37 8.27
C ARG A 420 14.06 10.78 6.88
N ALA A 421 13.94 9.49 6.77
CA ALA A 421 14.02 8.82 5.47
C ALA A 421 13.02 7.66 5.38
N LEU A 422 12.45 7.51 4.19
CA LEU A 422 11.57 6.42 3.81
C LEU A 422 12.16 5.67 2.62
N THR A 423 11.98 4.34 2.60
CA THR A 423 12.20 3.52 1.40
C THR A 423 11.05 2.55 1.22
N GLY A 424 10.71 2.23 -0.03
CA GLY A 424 9.50 1.47 -0.34
C GLY A 424 8.23 2.32 -0.28
N ASP A 425 7.08 1.72 -0.45
CA ASP A 425 5.76 2.36 -0.33
C ASP A 425 4.77 1.41 0.35
N SER A 426 4.15 1.87 1.43
CA SER A 426 3.15 1.09 2.17
C SER A 426 1.81 0.93 1.42
N LYS A 427 1.60 1.66 0.31
CA LYS A 427 0.32 1.71 -0.41
C LYS A 427 0.46 1.66 -1.94
N PRO A 428 1.20 0.70 -2.52
CA PRO A 428 1.44 0.64 -3.96
C PRO A 428 0.19 0.28 -4.78
N ILE A 429 -0.78 -0.47 -4.22
CA ILE A 429 -2.04 -0.77 -4.92
C ILE A 429 -2.92 0.47 -4.95
N SER A 430 -3.11 1.13 -3.81
CA SER A 430 -4.07 2.22 -3.67
C SER A 430 -3.55 3.56 -4.18
N ARG A 431 -2.22 3.81 -4.17
CA ARG A 431 -1.59 5.07 -4.63
C ARG A 431 -0.78 4.95 -5.92
N GLY A 432 -0.53 3.73 -6.38
CA GLY A 432 0.37 3.44 -7.49
C GLY A 432 1.81 3.14 -7.03
N PRO A 433 2.57 2.37 -7.84
CA PRO A 433 3.84 1.76 -7.43
C PRO A 433 5.07 2.67 -7.57
N ALA A 434 4.92 3.98 -7.74
CA ALA A 434 6.04 4.89 -8.05
C ALA A 434 7.19 4.85 -7.03
N ASN A 435 6.87 4.67 -5.75
CA ASN A 435 7.85 4.59 -4.67
C ASN A 435 8.11 3.16 -4.18
N ALA A 436 7.33 2.18 -4.64
CA ALA A 436 7.49 0.79 -4.23
C ALA A 436 8.79 0.20 -4.78
N ARG A 437 9.38 -0.73 -4.04
CA ARG A 437 10.68 -1.34 -4.39
C ARG A 437 10.65 -2.84 -4.16
N ALA A 438 11.32 -3.57 -5.03
CA ALA A 438 11.62 -4.97 -4.81
C ALA A 438 12.64 -5.06 -3.64
N THR A 439 12.28 -5.79 -2.59
CA THR A 439 13.09 -5.92 -1.37
C THR A 439 13.36 -7.36 -0.98
N TRP A 440 12.60 -8.30 -1.51
CA TRP A 440 12.61 -9.69 -1.08
C TRP A 440 13.66 -10.52 -1.81
N THR A 441 14.39 -11.32 -1.06
CA THR A 441 15.35 -12.31 -1.61
C THR A 441 15.57 -13.46 -0.63
N CYS A 442 16.56 -14.30 -0.91
CA CYS A 442 17.02 -15.38 -0.05
C CYS A 442 18.50 -15.24 0.25
N SER A 443 18.96 -15.78 1.37
CA SER A 443 20.39 -15.88 1.65
C SER A 443 21.09 -16.71 0.53
N GLY A 444 22.21 -16.18 0.04
CA GLY A 444 22.91 -16.72 -1.14
C GLY A 444 22.46 -16.15 -2.49
N PHE A 445 21.44 -15.28 -2.54
CA PHE A 445 20.88 -14.70 -3.76
C PHE A 445 20.88 -13.17 -3.74
N ALA A 446 21.95 -12.56 -3.22
CA ALA A 446 22.06 -11.11 -3.07
C ALA A 446 22.12 -10.34 -4.41
N ASP A 447 22.25 -11.03 -5.53
CA ASP A 447 22.29 -10.49 -6.90
C ASP A 447 20.89 -10.20 -7.47
N ARG A 448 19.81 -10.53 -6.73
CA ARG A 448 18.43 -10.37 -7.19
C ARG A 448 17.49 -10.00 -6.06
N LEU A 449 16.57 -9.09 -6.35
CA LEU A 449 15.48 -8.69 -5.47
C LEU A 449 14.14 -8.90 -6.20
N SER A 450 13.13 -9.36 -5.45
CA SER A 450 11.79 -9.62 -5.95
C SER A 450 10.79 -8.65 -5.33
N ASP A 451 9.78 -8.29 -6.08
CA ASP A 451 8.54 -7.65 -5.62
C ASP A 451 7.51 -8.66 -5.09
N LYS A 452 7.93 -9.94 -4.98
CA LYS A 452 7.13 -11.06 -4.46
C LYS A 452 7.82 -11.73 -3.29
N TYR A 453 7.05 -12.39 -2.44
CA TYR A 453 7.59 -13.24 -1.38
C TYR A 453 8.43 -14.37 -1.96
N PRO A 454 9.68 -14.56 -1.52
CA PRO A 454 10.52 -15.62 -2.06
C PRO A 454 10.17 -16.97 -1.46
N ILE A 455 10.23 -18.00 -2.29
CA ILE A 455 10.38 -19.39 -1.85
C ILE A 455 11.86 -19.72 -1.95
N CYS A 456 12.51 -19.85 -0.79
CA CYS A 456 13.93 -20.06 -0.69
C CYS A 456 14.30 -21.54 -0.81
N PRO A 457 15.48 -21.89 -1.38
CA PRO A 457 16.04 -23.24 -1.31
C PRO A 457 16.22 -23.72 0.14
N ASP A 458 16.30 -25.02 0.33
CA ASP A 458 16.58 -25.61 1.63
C ASP A 458 17.91 -25.07 2.19
N GLY A 459 17.91 -24.69 3.47
CA GLY A 459 19.05 -24.07 4.15
C GLY A 459 19.23 -22.58 3.89
N SER A 460 18.40 -21.95 3.05
CA SER A 460 18.41 -20.50 2.84
C SER A 460 17.32 -19.80 3.65
N GLN A 461 17.65 -18.64 4.19
CA GLN A 461 16.74 -17.78 4.94
C GLN A 461 15.98 -16.83 3.99
N VAL A 462 14.78 -16.44 4.36
CA VAL A 462 14.06 -15.33 3.72
C VAL A 462 14.71 -14.02 4.15
N LEU A 463 15.05 -13.17 3.18
CA LEU A 463 15.66 -11.87 3.42
C LEU A 463 14.78 -10.74 2.87
N ARG A 464 14.80 -9.62 3.59
CA ARG A 464 14.36 -8.30 3.11
C ARG A 464 15.56 -7.38 3.08
N VAL A 465 15.76 -6.68 1.96
CA VAL A 465 16.88 -5.77 1.74
C VAL A 465 16.33 -4.39 1.41
N HIS A 466 16.52 -3.45 2.30
CA HIS A 466 16.04 -2.07 2.15
C HIS A 466 17.23 -1.14 1.94
N ASP A 467 17.34 -0.62 0.72
CA ASP A 467 18.24 0.50 0.41
C ASP A 467 17.46 1.81 0.56
N PHE A 468 17.97 2.71 1.36
CA PHE A 468 17.45 4.06 1.50
C PHE A 468 18.07 5.00 0.46
N PRO A 469 17.43 6.14 0.16
CA PRO A 469 18.06 7.15 -0.68
C PRO A 469 19.37 7.64 -0.05
N GLY A 470 20.42 7.74 -0.86
CA GLY A 470 21.78 8.12 -0.43
C GLY A 470 22.20 9.51 -0.91
N CYS A 471 21.27 10.31 -1.42
CA CYS A 471 21.51 11.68 -1.88
C CYS A 471 20.57 12.63 -1.13
N TRP A 472 21.09 13.70 -0.57
CA TRP A 472 20.39 14.68 0.27
C TRP A 472 20.46 16.08 -0.37
N ASP A 473 19.40 16.89 -0.28
CA ASP A 473 19.29 18.24 -0.82
C ASP A 473 20.23 19.27 -0.13
N GLY A 474 20.93 18.86 0.93
CA GLY A 474 21.89 19.69 1.64
C GLY A 474 21.26 20.70 2.62
N GLN A 475 19.93 20.70 2.78
CA GLN A 475 19.20 21.73 3.53
C GLN A 475 18.18 21.16 4.50
N ASN A 476 17.29 20.28 4.05
CA ASN A 476 16.11 19.87 4.81
C ASN A 476 16.33 18.53 5.50
N VAL A 477 15.87 18.41 6.74
CA VAL A 477 15.87 17.12 7.48
C VAL A 477 14.59 16.31 7.24
N ASP A 478 13.58 16.96 6.65
CA ASP A 478 12.30 16.37 6.28
C ASP A 478 11.64 17.24 5.19
N SER A 479 10.62 16.73 4.52
CA SER A 479 9.83 17.45 3.51
C SER A 479 8.35 17.12 3.66
N ALA A 480 7.46 17.88 3.04
CA ALA A 480 6.01 17.73 3.17
C ALA A 480 5.48 16.32 2.80
N ASN A 481 6.19 15.62 1.91
CA ASN A 481 5.88 14.24 1.53
C ASN A 481 6.86 13.22 2.12
N HIS A 482 7.74 13.64 3.03
CA HIS A 482 8.80 12.85 3.67
C HIS A 482 9.78 12.19 2.67
N ARG A 483 9.90 12.73 1.44
CA ARG A 483 10.71 12.13 0.36
C ARG A 483 11.54 13.12 -0.44
N ASP A 484 11.03 14.32 -0.76
CA ASP A 484 11.65 15.23 -1.75
C ASP A 484 12.99 15.83 -1.30
N HIS A 485 13.33 15.79 -0.02
CA HIS A 485 14.63 16.19 0.53
C HIS A 485 15.72 15.12 0.34
N LEU A 486 15.33 13.92 -0.12
CA LEU A 486 16.22 12.80 -0.40
C LEU A 486 15.99 12.24 -1.81
N ALA A 487 17.03 11.72 -2.43
CA ALA A 487 16.96 11.06 -3.72
C ALA A 487 17.81 9.78 -3.74
N PHE A 488 17.43 8.82 -4.58
CA PHE A 488 18.31 7.70 -4.92
C PHE A 488 19.34 8.16 -5.93
N ALA A 489 20.56 7.66 -5.79
CA ALA A 489 21.57 7.81 -6.83
C ALA A 489 21.14 7.09 -8.12
N ASP A 490 21.61 7.55 -9.26
CA ASP A 490 21.40 6.89 -10.54
C ASP A 490 21.91 5.44 -10.48
N PRO A 491 21.10 4.43 -10.79
CA PRO A 491 21.46 3.02 -10.59
C PRO A 491 22.59 2.54 -11.52
N ALA A 492 22.83 3.19 -12.65
CA ALA A 492 23.87 2.80 -13.60
C ALA A 492 25.22 3.44 -13.26
N THR A 493 25.21 4.68 -12.79
CA THR A 493 26.43 5.45 -12.52
C THR A 493 26.74 5.63 -11.04
N GLY A 494 25.73 5.60 -10.19
CA GLY A 494 25.83 5.92 -8.77
C GLY A 494 25.90 7.41 -8.44
N ALA A 495 25.73 8.29 -9.44
CA ALA A 495 25.76 9.74 -9.23
C ALA A 495 24.46 10.23 -8.55
N CYS A 496 24.62 11.18 -7.64
CA CYS A 496 23.47 11.93 -7.12
C CYS A 496 22.96 12.93 -8.17
N PRO A 497 21.65 13.30 -8.13
CA PRO A 497 21.11 14.42 -8.91
C PRO A 497 21.91 15.72 -8.68
N ALA A 498 21.84 16.66 -9.61
CA ALA A 498 22.73 17.84 -9.65
C ALA A 498 22.69 18.69 -8.35
N ASP A 499 21.53 18.83 -7.73
CA ASP A 499 21.33 19.67 -6.53
C ASP A 499 21.37 18.87 -5.22
N PHE A 500 21.86 17.63 -5.27
CA PHE A 500 21.96 16.73 -4.14
C PHE A 500 23.41 16.37 -3.81
N VAL A 501 23.71 16.23 -2.54
CA VAL A 501 25.00 15.76 -2.04
C VAL A 501 24.91 14.31 -1.56
N ALA A 502 25.96 13.52 -1.81
CA ALA A 502 25.99 12.15 -1.30
C ALA A 502 26.15 12.14 0.22
N ILE A 503 25.31 11.34 0.87
CA ILE A 503 25.35 11.02 2.29
C ILE A 503 25.58 9.50 2.47
N PRO A 504 25.99 9.01 3.66
CA PRO A 504 26.06 7.58 3.91
C PRO A 504 24.74 6.90 3.58
N GLN A 505 24.72 6.05 2.55
CA GLN A 505 23.51 5.32 2.18
C GLN A 505 23.21 4.25 3.23
N LEU A 506 22.06 4.32 3.87
CA LEU A 506 21.60 3.29 4.78
C LEU A 506 21.10 2.07 3.99
N ARG A 507 21.60 0.87 4.37
CA ARG A 507 21.03 -0.41 3.97
C ARG A 507 20.68 -1.22 5.21
N ILE A 508 19.46 -1.76 5.24
CA ILE A 508 19.01 -2.67 6.28
C ILE A 508 18.69 -4.02 5.63
N THR A 509 19.36 -5.08 6.09
CA THR A 509 19.05 -6.45 5.67
C THR A 509 18.49 -7.22 6.85
N ILE A 510 17.26 -7.72 6.71
CA ILE A 510 16.53 -8.43 7.75
C ILE A 510 16.40 -9.90 7.32
N SER A 511 16.83 -10.82 8.17
CA SER A 511 16.79 -12.26 7.92
C SER A 511 15.72 -12.92 8.78
N TYR A 512 14.97 -13.86 8.20
CA TYR A 512 13.94 -14.62 8.90
C TYR A 512 14.12 -16.12 8.69
N ASP A 513 13.99 -16.89 9.76
CA ASP A 513 13.97 -18.36 9.73
C ASP A 513 12.53 -18.85 9.52
N ILE A 514 12.02 -18.70 8.29
CA ILE A 514 10.69 -19.15 7.91
C ILE A 514 10.82 -20.58 7.34
N PRO A 515 10.18 -21.59 7.98
CA PRO A 515 10.24 -22.97 7.48
C PRO A 515 9.78 -23.08 6.02
N ARG A 516 10.49 -23.88 5.22
CA ARG A 516 10.20 -24.00 3.79
C ARG A 516 8.75 -24.45 3.51
N TYR A 517 8.19 -25.33 4.33
CA TYR A 517 6.80 -25.76 4.15
C TYR A 517 5.79 -24.61 4.33
N ILE A 518 6.09 -23.62 5.17
CA ILE A 518 5.30 -22.38 5.32
C ILE A 518 5.41 -21.53 4.04
N GLN A 519 6.62 -21.41 3.48
CA GLN A 519 6.86 -20.67 2.24
C GLN A 519 6.09 -21.31 1.06
N LEU A 520 6.18 -22.63 0.91
CA LEU A 520 5.50 -23.38 -0.15
C LEU A 520 3.97 -23.32 -0.07
N ARG A 521 3.43 -23.10 1.14
CA ARG A 521 1.99 -22.96 1.38
C ARG A 521 1.50 -21.52 1.32
N GLY A 522 2.39 -20.55 1.14
CA GLY A 522 2.02 -19.13 1.16
C GLY A 522 1.49 -18.66 2.51
N GLN A 523 1.99 -19.21 3.61
CA GLN A 523 1.50 -18.98 4.96
C GLN A 523 2.31 -17.95 5.74
N TYR A 524 3.08 -17.11 5.06
CA TYR A 524 3.71 -15.94 5.68
C TYR A 524 3.47 -14.70 4.84
N ALA A 525 3.33 -13.56 5.50
CA ALA A 525 3.14 -12.27 4.87
C ALA A 525 3.64 -11.15 5.76
N LEU A 526 3.92 -9.98 5.19
CA LEU A 526 4.12 -8.75 5.96
C LEU A 526 2.77 -8.19 6.43
N ASP A 527 2.76 -7.47 7.53
CA ASP A 527 1.63 -6.63 7.89
C ASP A 527 1.49 -5.49 6.88
N SER A 528 0.27 -5.13 6.55
CA SER A 528 -0.03 -4.07 5.58
C SER A 528 -1.30 -3.31 5.96
N PHE A 529 -1.54 -2.19 5.30
CA PHE A 529 -2.86 -1.59 5.30
C PHE A 529 -3.88 -2.58 4.72
N PRO A 530 -5.14 -2.58 5.20
CA PRO A 530 -6.16 -3.54 4.75
C PRO A 530 -6.36 -3.56 3.23
N GLU A 531 -6.32 -2.39 2.57
CA GLU A 531 -6.48 -2.26 1.13
C GLU A 531 -5.32 -2.80 0.30
N GLU A 532 -4.18 -3.05 0.93
CA GLU A 532 -2.99 -3.60 0.26
C GLU A 532 -2.94 -5.13 0.28
N ASN A 533 -3.80 -5.80 1.05
CA ASN A 533 -3.97 -7.25 1.10
C ASN A 533 -2.65 -8.02 1.22
N HIS A 534 -1.77 -7.58 2.12
CA HIS A 534 -0.44 -8.17 2.31
C HIS A 534 0.40 -8.25 1.01
N ASN A 535 0.19 -7.33 0.08
CA ASN A 535 0.98 -7.26 -1.13
C ASN A 535 2.48 -7.16 -0.80
N PRO A 536 3.34 -8.10 -1.22
CA PRO A 536 4.77 -8.05 -0.90
C PRO A 536 5.49 -6.81 -1.43
N PHE A 537 4.91 -6.15 -2.44
CA PHE A 537 5.42 -4.89 -3.00
C PHE A 537 5.07 -3.67 -2.14
N SER A 538 4.23 -3.82 -1.09
CA SER A 538 3.98 -2.79 -0.07
C SER A 538 5.06 -2.75 1.03
N ASP A 539 6.13 -3.52 0.87
CA ASP A 539 7.27 -3.51 1.79
C ASP A 539 7.94 -2.14 1.84
N HIS A 540 8.17 -1.66 3.05
CA HIS A 540 8.77 -0.35 3.30
C HIS A 540 9.61 -0.38 4.58
N ASN A 541 10.43 0.64 4.75
CA ASN A 541 11.25 0.81 5.94
C ASN A 541 11.45 2.30 6.22
N ASP A 542 11.52 2.64 7.49
CA ASP A 542 11.55 4.00 7.99
C ASP A 542 12.75 4.22 8.91
N PHE A 543 13.27 5.43 8.89
CA PHE A 543 14.49 5.79 9.59
C PHE A 543 14.45 7.23 10.09
N ILE A 544 14.90 7.43 11.33
CA ILE A 544 15.21 8.75 11.87
C ILE A 544 16.64 8.75 12.37
N ASN A 545 17.49 9.61 11.80
CA ASN A 545 18.86 9.79 12.27
C ASN A 545 18.87 10.59 13.59
N VAL A 546 19.21 9.94 14.69
CA VAL A 546 19.35 10.59 16.00
C VAL A 546 20.84 10.65 16.43
N ASN A 547 21.73 10.27 15.55
CA ASN A 547 23.16 10.37 15.82
C ASN A 547 23.62 11.82 15.91
N SER A 548 24.48 12.10 16.89
CA SER A 548 25.15 13.40 17.00
C SER A 548 26.01 13.72 15.77
N ALA A 549 26.25 15.00 15.51
CA ALA A 549 27.13 15.44 14.43
C ALA A 549 28.54 14.81 14.54
N GLN A 550 29.03 14.56 15.77
CA GLN A 550 30.33 13.90 16.00
C GLN A 550 30.30 12.44 15.56
N GLN A 551 29.23 11.69 15.89
CA GLN A 551 29.04 10.30 15.48
C GLN A 551 28.92 10.20 13.96
N MET A 552 28.11 11.05 13.32
CA MET A 552 27.98 11.04 11.86
C MET A 552 29.27 11.43 11.13
N LYS A 553 30.09 12.34 11.70
CA LYS A 553 31.45 12.63 11.18
C LYS A 553 32.36 11.42 11.28
N LYS A 554 32.29 10.64 12.37
CA LYS A 554 33.05 9.38 12.54
C LYS A 554 32.62 8.35 11.47
N ILE A 555 31.32 8.19 11.26
CA ILE A 555 30.76 7.29 10.24
C ILE A 555 31.24 7.70 8.84
N ALA A 556 31.04 8.96 8.44
CA ALA A 556 31.46 9.46 7.14
C ALA A 556 32.98 9.35 6.92
N LYS A 557 33.80 9.63 7.95
CA LYS A 557 35.26 9.47 7.88
C LYS A 557 35.67 8.02 7.62
N CYS A 558 35.04 7.06 8.30
CA CYS A 558 35.28 5.63 8.05
C CYS A 558 34.98 5.25 6.58
N ILE A 559 33.81 5.65 6.12
CA ILE A 559 33.31 5.33 4.78
C ILE A 559 34.20 5.97 3.71
N ASN A 560 34.53 7.25 3.85
CA ASN A 560 35.38 7.99 2.91
C ASN A 560 36.84 7.48 2.88
N ALA A 561 37.28 6.83 3.96
CA ALA A 561 38.59 6.19 4.02
C ALA A 561 38.62 4.75 3.45
N GLY A 562 37.49 4.28 2.89
CA GLY A 562 37.39 2.92 2.34
C GLY A 562 37.47 1.82 3.38
N ARG A 563 37.16 2.11 4.67
CA ARG A 563 37.34 1.16 5.78
C ARG A 563 36.03 0.44 6.10
N ARG A 564 36.16 -0.74 6.73
CA ARG A 564 35.07 -1.42 7.43
C ARG A 564 35.19 -1.14 8.91
N CYS A 565 34.14 -0.51 9.48
CA CYS A 565 34.09 -0.11 10.90
C CYS A 565 32.70 -0.50 11.48
N GLY A 566 32.58 -0.50 12.82
CA GLY A 566 31.36 -0.77 13.54
C GLY A 566 31.55 -0.62 15.04
#